data_78355a38f46d8e5399f6fd982d732001
#
_entry.id   78355a38f46d8e5399f6fd982d732001
#
_cell.length_a   1.000
_cell.length_b   1.000
_cell.length_c   1.000
_cell.angle_alpha   90.00
_cell.angle_beta   90.00
_cell.angle_gamma   90.00
#
_symmetry.space_group_name_H-M   'P 1'
#
loop_
_entity.id
_entity.type
_entity.pdbx_description
1 polymer ?
#
loop_
_entity_poly.entity_id
_entity_poly.type
_entity_poly.pdbx_seq_one_letter_code
_entity_poly.pdbx_strand_id
1 'polypeptide(L)'
;MFVYKTGNILRSKAEYIFNAVNTVGVMGKGLALQIKQKYPACVEDYKKACSSGRLKTGSVLVTYLTKEKINIVQFPTKAHWRDPSRYEYIEEGLKSFALFLKNHNIQNVTIAIPKLGCGNGKLEWKQVLALIKQYLSEFDTIVFEIYGNDV
;
A
#
# COMPACT_ATOMS: atom_id res chain seq x y z
N MET A 1 -6.89 -15.36 -0.57
CA MET A 1 -5.76 -16.28 -0.27
C MET A 1 -4.49 -15.49 -0.07
N PHE A 2 -3.74 -15.80 0.98
CA PHE A 2 -2.47 -15.13 1.26
C PHE A 2 -1.32 -16.03 0.80
N VAL A 3 -0.42 -15.44 0.01
CA VAL A 3 0.77 -16.12 -0.49
C VAL A 3 1.99 -15.32 -0.04
N TYR A 4 2.93 -15.97 0.61
CA TYR A 4 4.11 -15.30 1.15
C TYR A 4 5.23 -15.33 0.12
N LYS A 5 5.76 -14.15 -0.20
CA LYS A 5 6.78 -13.95 -1.22
C LYS A 5 8.05 -13.38 -0.61
N THR A 6 9.17 -13.68 -1.25
CA THR A 6 10.47 -13.06 -0.97
C THR A 6 10.91 -12.25 -2.19
N GLY A 7 11.93 -11.42 -2.00
CA GLY A 7 12.48 -10.62 -3.09
C GLY A 7 11.82 -9.26 -3.23
N ASN A 8 11.97 -8.67 -4.38
CA ASN A 8 11.55 -7.29 -4.65
C ASN A 8 10.10 -7.25 -5.11
N ILE A 9 9.25 -6.57 -4.34
CA ILE A 9 7.83 -6.40 -4.64
C ILE A 9 7.60 -5.75 -6.02
N LEU A 10 8.54 -4.92 -6.49
CA LEU A 10 8.42 -4.27 -7.79
C LEU A 10 8.54 -5.23 -8.97
N ARG A 11 8.97 -6.46 -8.71
CA ARG A 11 9.01 -7.53 -9.72
C ARG A 11 7.72 -8.34 -9.76
N SER A 12 6.79 -8.08 -8.88
CA SER A 12 5.49 -8.76 -8.87
C SER A 12 4.72 -8.46 -10.15
N LYS A 13 3.94 -9.45 -10.58
CA LYS A 13 3.02 -9.30 -11.72
C LYS A 13 1.61 -8.98 -11.24
N ALA A 14 1.45 -8.58 -9.99
CA ALA A 14 0.16 -8.23 -9.41
C ALA A 14 -0.45 -7.02 -10.13
N GLU A 15 -1.77 -7.01 -10.23
CA GLU A 15 -2.51 -5.89 -10.82
C GLU A 15 -2.48 -4.65 -9.91
N TYR A 16 -2.33 -4.86 -8.59
CA TYR A 16 -2.27 -3.80 -7.60
C TYR A 16 -1.02 -3.98 -6.76
N ILE A 17 -0.24 -2.91 -6.59
CA ILE A 17 0.92 -2.91 -5.70
C ILE A 17 0.75 -1.80 -4.67
N PHE A 18 0.86 -2.14 -3.39
CA PHE A 18 0.82 -1.17 -2.30
C PHE A 18 2.10 -0.36 -2.26
N ASN A 19 1.96 0.94 -2.07
CA ASN A 19 3.06 1.85 -1.83
C ASN A 19 2.88 2.49 -0.46
N ALA A 20 3.83 2.30 0.45
CA ALA A 20 3.81 2.93 1.77
C ALA A 20 4.28 4.37 1.63
N VAL A 21 3.39 5.32 1.91
CA VAL A 21 3.65 6.76 1.71
C VAL A 21 3.37 7.56 2.98
N ASN A 22 3.71 8.83 2.95
CA ASN A 22 3.30 9.83 3.93
C ASN A 22 2.23 10.75 3.33
N THR A 23 1.68 11.66 4.12
CA THR A 23 0.66 12.59 3.65
C THR A 23 1.19 13.99 3.37
N VAL A 24 2.52 14.15 3.39
CA VAL A 24 3.18 15.41 3.00
C VAL A 24 3.37 15.52 1.49
N GLY A 25 3.45 14.39 0.81
CA GLY A 25 3.64 14.36 -0.65
C GLY A 25 5.09 14.10 -1.05
N VAL A 26 5.88 13.46 -0.21
CA VAL A 26 7.31 13.22 -0.45
C VAL A 26 7.58 11.71 -0.57
N MET A 27 8.09 11.29 -1.71
CA MET A 27 8.55 9.91 -1.95
C MET A 27 10.08 9.88 -1.94
N GLY A 28 10.67 10.05 -0.75
CA GLY A 28 12.11 10.29 -0.62
C GLY A 28 12.95 9.10 -0.19
N LYS A 29 12.35 7.99 0.26
CA LYS A 29 13.08 6.83 0.79
C LYS A 29 12.37 5.53 0.45
N GLY A 30 13.12 4.42 0.54
CA GLY A 30 12.62 3.07 0.52
C GLY A 30 11.75 2.74 -0.69
N LEU A 31 10.67 2.03 -0.45
CA LEU A 31 9.78 1.59 -1.52
C LEU A 31 9.18 2.77 -2.29
N ALA A 32 8.78 3.83 -1.58
CA ALA A 32 8.17 5.00 -2.23
C ALA A 32 9.13 5.62 -3.25
N LEU A 33 10.42 5.75 -2.91
CA LEU A 33 11.42 6.26 -3.84
C LEU A 33 11.58 5.33 -5.05
N GLN A 34 11.61 4.02 -4.82
CA GLN A 34 11.73 3.04 -5.91
C GLN A 34 10.52 3.09 -6.84
N ILE A 35 9.33 3.25 -6.30
CA ILE A 35 8.11 3.38 -7.09
C ILE A 35 8.13 4.68 -7.91
N LYS A 36 8.57 5.78 -7.30
CA LYS A 36 8.75 7.04 -8.01
C LYS A 36 9.69 6.89 -9.21
N GLN A 37 10.79 6.16 -9.02
CA GLN A 37 11.77 5.95 -10.08
C GLN A 37 11.25 5.05 -11.20
N LYS A 38 10.51 4.00 -10.85
CA LYS A 38 9.98 3.05 -11.83
C LYS A 38 8.69 3.56 -12.49
N TYR A 39 7.83 4.23 -11.73
CA TYR A 39 6.52 4.69 -12.18
C TYR A 39 6.33 6.18 -11.87
N PRO A 40 7.11 7.07 -12.51
CA PRO A 40 7.05 8.50 -12.18
C PRO A 40 5.67 9.12 -12.41
N ALA A 41 4.85 8.52 -13.26
CA ALA A 41 3.50 9.03 -13.53
C ALA A 41 2.58 9.00 -12.31
N CYS A 42 2.88 8.18 -11.29
CA CYS A 42 2.04 8.12 -10.09
C CYS A 42 2.28 9.27 -9.11
N VAL A 43 3.38 10.03 -9.27
CA VAL A 43 3.80 11.04 -8.29
C VAL A 43 2.87 12.25 -8.28
N GLU A 44 2.45 12.71 -9.45
CA GLU A 44 1.63 13.91 -9.58
C GLU A 44 0.27 13.74 -8.90
N ASP A 45 -0.39 12.62 -9.15
CA ASP A 45 -1.67 12.29 -8.54
C ASP A 45 -1.56 12.22 -7.00
N TYR A 46 -0.52 11.57 -6.52
CA TYR A 46 -0.22 11.47 -5.10
C TYR A 46 0.00 12.85 -4.47
N LYS A 47 0.84 13.69 -5.07
CA LYS A 47 1.11 15.04 -4.54
C LYS A 47 -0.15 15.90 -4.49
N LYS A 48 -0.95 15.86 -5.54
CA LYS A 48 -2.22 16.60 -5.56
C LYS A 48 -3.17 16.13 -4.48
N ALA A 49 -3.27 14.82 -4.26
CA ALA A 49 -4.14 14.27 -3.24
C ALA A 49 -3.70 14.68 -1.83
N CYS A 50 -2.38 14.72 -1.59
CA CYS A 50 -1.84 15.19 -0.30
C CYS A 50 -2.14 16.68 -0.10
N SER A 51 -1.85 17.52 -1.07
CA SER A 51 -2.02 18.97 -0.93
C SER A 51 -3.48 19.40 -0.80
N SER A 52 -4.40 18.66 -1.41
CA SER A 52 -5.83 18.94 -1.32
C SER A 52 -6.51 18.34 -0.09
N GLY A 53 -5.78 17.54 0.69
CA GLY A 53 -6.34 16.85 1.85
C GLY A 53 -7.18 15.63 1.52
N ARG A 54 -7.23 15.19 0.26
CA ARG A 54 -7.95 13.98 -0.12
C ARG A 54 -7.27 12.73 0.40
N LEU A 55 -5.92 12.71 0.43
CA LEU A 55 -5.17 11.59 0.96
C LEU A 55 -4.68 11.91 2.35
N LYS A 56 -5.16 11.14 3.33
CA LYS A 56 -4.84 11.27 4.76
C LYS A 56 -4.48 9.90 5.31
N THR A 57 -3.85 9.87 6.48
CA THR A 57 -3.74 8.61 7.22
C THR A 57 -5.15 8.05 7.45
N GLY A 58 -5.31 6.75 7.25
CA GLY A 58 -6.62 6.09 7.34
C GLY A 58 -7.40 6.06 6.04
N SER A 59 -6.91 6.70 4.98
CA SER A 59 -7.50 6.60 3.64
C SER A 59 -6.46 6.03 2.67
N VAL A 60 -6.91 5.65 1.48
CA VAL A 60 -6.03 5.17 0.42
C VAL A 60 -6.38 5.87 -0.90
N LEU A 61 -5.40 5.96 -1.77
CA LEU A 61 -5.58 6.48 -3.13
C LEU A 61 -5.10 5.41 -4.10
N VAL A 62 -5.95 5.01 -5.04
CA VAL A 62 -5.54 4.07 -6.08
C VAL A 62 -5.22 4.87 -7.34
N THR A 63 -3.98 4.84 -7.76
CA THR A 63 -3.51 5.49 -8.98
C THR A 63 -3.45 4.46 -10.10
N TYR A 64 -4.23 4.68 -11.14
CA TYR A 64 -4.33 3.76 -12.28
C TYR A 64 -3.31 4.15 -13.34
N LEU A 65 -2.32 3.27 -13.57
CA LEU A 65 -1.31 3.46 -14.60
C LEU A 65 -1.66 2.58 -15.80
N THR A 66 -2.55 3.08 -16.65
CA THR A 66 -3.11 2.30 -17.76
C THR A 66 -2.06 1.86 -18.76
N LYS A 67 -1.06 2.71 -19.02
CA LYS A 67 0.03 2.38 -19.95
C LYS A 67 0.87 1.22 -19.43
N GLU A 68 1.19 1.22 -18.14
CA GLU A 68 1.98 0.19 -17.49
C GLU A 68 1.13 -1.02 -17.10
N LYS A 69 -0.20 -0.91 -17.18
CA LYS A 69 -1.18 -1.94 -16.80
C LYS A 69 -1.03 -2.36 -15.35
N ILE A 70 -0.79 -1.39 -14.46
CA ILE A 70 -0.65 -1.63 -13.03
C ILE A 70 -1.37 -0.52 -12.27
N ASN A 71 -1.85 -0.85 -11.08
CA ASN A 71 -2.50 0.10 -10.17
C ASN A 71 -1.65 0.21 -8.91
N ILE A 72 -1.35 1.44 -8.51
CA ILE A 72 -0.57 1.71 -7.30
C ILE A 72 -1.53 2.11 -6.19
N VAL A 73 -1.52 1.37 -5.09
CA VAL A 73 -2.31 1.70 -3.91
C VAL A 73 -1.45 2.57 -3.00
N GLN A 74 -1.70 3.87 -3.02
CA GLN A 74 -0.99 4.82 -2.15
C GLN A 74 -1.58 4.68 -0.75
N PHE A 75 -0.81 4.09 0.15
CA PHE A 75 -1.25 3.73 1.50
C PHE A 75 -0.44 4.53 2.52
N PRO A 76 -1.03 5.59 3.11
CA PRO A 76 -0.30 6.39 4.10
C PRO A 76 -0.04 5.61 5.38
N THR A 77 1.23 5.38 5.67
CA THR A 77 1.67 4.76 6.91
C THR A 77 2.19 5.80 7.91
N LYS A 78 2.36 7.03 7.46
CA LYS A 78 2.86 8.16 8.27
C LYS A 78 2.15 9.44 7.88
N ALA A 79 1.91 10.32 8.84
CA ALA A 79 1.44 11.67 8.56
C ALA A 79 2.58 12.51 7.97
N HIS A 80 3.78 12.41 8.55
CA HIS A 80 4.98 13.11 8.09
C HIS A 80 6.12 12.10 7.99
N TRP A 81 7.05 12.31 7.05
CA TRP A 81 8.14 11.36 6.82
C TRP A 81 9.10 11.23 8.00
N ARG A 82 9.13 12.21 8.92
CA ARG A 82 9.94 12.18 10.15
C ARG A 82 9.31 11.36 11.26
N ASP A 83 7.98 11.19 11.22
CA ASP A 83 7.25 10.59 12.32
C ASP A 83 7.24 9.07 12.22
N PRO A 84 7.09 8.36 13.33
CA PRO A 84 6.85 6.91 13.25
C PRO A 84 5.46 6.63 12.69
N SER A 85 5.28 5.43 12.16
CA SER A 85 3.96 4.93 11.80
C SER A 85 3.18 4.58 13.05
N ARG A 86 1.86 4.40 12.90
CA ARG A 86 0.98 3.97 13.99
C ARG A 86 0.11 2.83 13.50
N TYR A 87 -0.23 1.91 14.40
CA TYR A 87 -1.11 0.80 14.07
C TYR A 87 -2.49 1.29 13.63
N GLU A 88 -2.98 2.39 14.18
CA GLU A 88 -4.25 2.99 13.77
C GLU A 88 -4.23 3.37 12.29
N TYR A 89 -3.12 3.86 11.78
CA TYR A 89 -2.99 4.20 10.35
C TYR A 89 -3.11 2.95 9.48
N ILE A 90 -2.50 1.86 9.92
CA ILE A 90 -2.57 0.58 9.20
C ILE A 90 -4.00 0.05 9.23
N GLU A 91 -4.61 0.02 10.40
CA GLU A 91 -5.96 -0.51 10.58
C GLU A 91 -6.99 0.28 9.77
N GLU A 92 -7.01 1.60 9.94
CA GLU A 92 -7.95 2.46 9.23
C GLU A 92 -7.72 2.45 7.71
N GLY A 93 -6.46 2.40 7.29
CA GLY A 93 -6.12 2.28 5.88
C GLY A 93 -6.60 0.97 5.27
N LEU A 94 -6.45 -0.14 6.00
CA LEU A 94 -6.93 -1.45 5.54
C LEU A 94 -8.45 -1.49 5.45
N LYS A 95 -9.16 -0.87 6.40
CA LYS A 95 -10.61 -0.73 6.34
C LYS A 95 -11.03 0.04 5.07
N SER A 96 -10.33 1.15 4.79
CA SER A 96 -10.60 1.96 3.60
C SER A 96 -10.35 1.16 2.33
N PHE A 97 -9.28 0.39 2.29
CA PHE A 97 -8.96 -0.44 1.12
C PHE A 97 -9.97 -1.57 0.95
N ALA A 98 -10.38 -2.22 2.03
CA ALA A 98 -11.42 -3.25 1.98
C ALA A 98 -12.72 -2.68 1.41
N LEU A 99 -13.08 -1.47 1.83
CA LEU A 99 -14.26 -0.78 1.30
C LEU A 99 -14.11 -0.47 -0.19
N PHE A 100 -12.93 -0.04 -0.62
CA PHE A 100 -12.62 0.17 -2.03
C PHE A 100 -12.85 -1.12 -2.84
N LEU A 101 -12.33 -2.25 -2.36
CA LEU A 101 -12.50 -3.53 -3.04
C LEU A 101 -13.97 -3.91 -3.19
N LYS A 102 -14.77 -3.69 -2.15
CA LYS A 102 -16.21 -3.97 -2.18
C LYS A 102 -16.95 -3.03 -3.11
N ASN A 103 -16.69 -1.73 -3.00
CA ASN A 103 -17.42 -0.71 -3.76
C ASN A 103 -17.16 -0.81 -5.26
N HIS A 104 -15.98 -1.28 -5.65
CA HIS A 104 -15.61 -1.42 -7.07
C HIS A 104 -15.74 -2.85 -7.55
N ASN A 105 -16.25 -3.75 -6.72
CA ASN A 105 -16.43 -5.16 -7.03
C ASN A 105 -15.16 -5.79 -7.62
N ILE A 106 -14.02 -5.53 -6.97
CA ILE A 106 -12.72 -6.04 -7.40
C ILE A 106 -12.64 -7.53 -7.10
N GLN A 107 -12.43 -8.35 -8.12
CA GLN A 107 -12.38 -9.81 -7.99
C GLN A 107 -11.35 -10.38 -8.97
N ASN A 108 -10.84 -11.56 -8.64
CA ASN A 108 -9.97 -12.34 -9.53
C ASN A 108 -8.69 -11.61 -9.91
N VAL A 109 -8.10 -10.88 -8.96
CA VAL A 109 -6.85 -10.15 -9.14
C VAL A 109 -5.84 -10.57 -8.09
N THR A 110 -4.59 -10.18 -8.31
CA THR A 110 -3.50 -10.33 -7.35
C THR A 110 -3.09 -8.95 -6.85
N ILE A 111 -2.89 -8.84 -5.54
CA ILE A 111 -2.51 -7.60 -4.87
C ILE A 111 -1.24 -7.86 -4.07
N ALA A 112 -0.20 -7.08 -4.33
CA ALA A 112 1.09 -7.22 -3.65
C ALA A 112 1.18 -6.21 -2.50
N ILE A 113 1.50 -6.69 -1.30
CA ILE A 113 1.52 -5.89 -0.07
C ILE A 113 2.90 -6.02 0.59
N PRO A 114 3.56 -4.87 0.87
CA PRO A 114 4.85 -4.87 1.57
C PRO A 114 4.66 -4.87 3.09
N LYS A 115 5.77 -4.82 3.83
CA LYS A 115 5.75 -4.64 5.30
C LYS A 115 5.32 -3.22 5.65
N LEU A 116 4.05 -2.94 5.64
CA LEU A 116 3.49 -1.62 5.89
C LEU A 116 3.93 -1.07 7.25
N GLY A 117 4.63 0.07 7.24
CA GLY A 117 5.01 0.78 8.46
C GLY A 117 6.12 0.13 9.29
N CYS A 118 6.78 -0.91 8.80
CA CYS A 118 7.70 -1.72 9.62
C CYS A 118 9.17 -1.31 9.48
N GLY A 119 9.58 -0.71 8.38
CA GLY A 119 10.97 -0.25 8.22
C GLY A 119 11.20 1.04 8.99
N ASN A 120 11.20 2.15 8.27
CA ASN A 120 11.34 3.49 8.85
C ASN A 120 10.19 3.85 9.79
N GLY A 121 9.04 3.17 9.67
CA GLY A 121 7.88 3.39 10.52
C GLY A 121 7.95 2.75 11.89
N LYS A 122 8.84 1.78 12.08
CA LYS A 122 9.15 1.12 13.35
C LYS A 122 8.03 0.24 13.93
N LEU A 123 7.02 -0.14 13.16
CA LEU A 123 6.00 -1.07 13.63
C LEU A 123 6.51 -2.51 13.55
N GLU A 124 5.92 -3.39 14.38
CA GLU A 124 6.25 -4.81 14.37
C GLU A 124 5.48 -5.54 13.27
N TRP A 125 6.20 -6.27 12.42
CA TRP A 125 5.61 -6.96 11.29
C TRP A 125 4.53 -7.96 11.70
N LYS A 126 4.75 -8.70 12.80
CA LYS A 126 3.78 -9.68 13.29
C LYS A 126 2.40 -9.05 13.52
N GLN A 127 2.38 -7.85 14.12
CA GLN A 127 1.13 -7.15 14.42
C GLN A 127 0.50 -6.58 13.15
N VAL A 128 1.31 -6.03 12.25
CA VAL A 128 0.83 -5.49 10.97
C VAL A 128 0.24 -6.62 10.12
N LEU A 129 0.91 -7.76 10.05
CA LEU A 129 0.42 -8.92 9.30
C LEU A 129 -0.93 -9.41 9.84
N ALA A 130 -1.09 -9.42 11.17
CA ALA A 130 -2.36 -9.80 11.79
C ALA A 130 -3.50 -8.87 11.34
N LEU A 131 -3.24 -7.56 11.25
CA LEU A 131 -4.22 -6.60 10.77
C LEU A 131 -4.56 -6.83 9.29
N ILE A 132 -3.55 -7.09 8.46
CA ILE A 132 -3.76 -7.39 7.04
C ILE A 132 -4.71 -8.58 6.89
N LYS A 133 -4.44 -9.66 7.62
CA LYS A 133 -5.28 -10.86 7.57
C LYS A 133 -6.69 -10.59 8.10
N GLN A 134 -6.81 -9.80 9.15
CA GLN A 134 -8.10 -9.48 9.76
C GLN A 134 -9.03 -8.79 8.76
N TYR A 135 -8.53 -7.82 8.00
CA TYR A 135 -9.38 -7.01 7.13
C TYR A 135 -9.48 -7.51 5.70
N LEU A 136 -8.57 -8.37 5.26
CA LEU A 136 -8.55 -8.81 3.86
C LEU A 136 -8.88 -10.29 3.67
N SER A 137 -9.06 -11.06 4.72
CA SER A 137 -9.31 -12.51 4.61
C SER A 137 -10.66 -12.86 3.96
N GLU A 138 -11.62 -11.93 3.96
CA GLU A 138 -12.94 -12.17 3.37
C GLU A 138 -12.97 -12.18 1.84
N PHE A 139 -11.90 -11.72 1.17
CA PHE A 139 -11.85 -11.59 -0.28
C PHE A 139 -11.34 -12.88 -0.92
N ASP A 140 -12.22 -13.85 -1.10
CA ASP A 140 -11.88 -15.21 -1.51
C ASP A 140 -11.34 -15.32 -2.94
N THR A 141 -11.70 -14.37 -3.82
CA THR A 141 -11.27 -14.39 -5.21
C THR A 141 -9.99 -13.61 -5.46
N ILE A 142 -9.40 -13.04 -4.42
CA ILE A 142 -8.20 -12.21 -4.52
C ILE A 142 -7.01 -12.95 -3.93
N VAL A 143 -5.88 -12.92 -4.64
CA VAL A 143 -4.61 -13.43 -4.13
C VAL A 143 -3.82 -12.25 -3.58
N PHE A 144 -3.49 -12.29 -2.29
CA PHE A 144 -2.66 -11.28 -1.65
C PHE A 144 -1.24 -11.83 -1.52
N GLU A 145 -0.31 -11.25 -2.27
CA GLU A 145 1.12 -11.56 -2.15
C GLU A 145 1.72 -10.71 -1.05
N ILE A 146 2.18 -11.36 -0.01
CA ILE A 146 2.73 -10.69 1.19
C ILE A 146 4.26 -10.73 1.11
N TYR A 147 4.87 -9.57 0.93
CA TYR A 147 6.32 -9.42 0.82
C TYR A 147 6.90 -9.00 2.17
N GLY A 148 7.13 -9.96 3.06
CA GLY A 148 7.61 -9.67 4.39
C GLY A 148 8.43 -10.78 5.04
N ASN A 149 8.70 -11.85 4.31
CA ASN A 149 9.34 -13.03 4.87
C ASN A 149 10.80 -13.24 4.43
N ASP A 150 11.40 -12.24 3.82
CA ASP A 150 12.77 -12.29 3.33
C ASP A 150 13.79 -11.83 4.38
N VAL A 151 13.43 -11.93 5.62
CA VAL A 151 14.25 -11.47 6.74
C VAL A 151 15.12 -12.62 7.23
#